data_82aca301dc0d5d700040e4869c841146
#
_entry.id   82aca301dc0d5d700040e4869c841146
#
_cell.length_a   1.000
_cell.length_b   1.000
_cell.length_c   1.000
_cell.angle_alpha   90.00
_cell.angle_beta   90.00
_cell.angle_gamma   90.00
#
_symmetry.space_group_name_H-M   'P 1'
#
loop_
_entity.id
_entity.type
_entity.pdbx_description
1 polymer ?
#
loop_
_entity_poly.entity_id
_entity_poly.type
_entity_poly.pdbx_seq_one_letter_code
_entity_poly.pdbx_strand_id
1 'polypeptide(L)'
;DNEILHSYDMYGYRDVICMAQSVYGCRDTSEATRIEIINLPPPPFFDVDTLQGCAPFEVLFTVDPDTYKSDHNYLTFHWDYGDGTKTDTLMPIVPKPYPAGSWDTTFVARMTVSNVCDTVSYDTTITVFSAPKVSFALMHEWECSPVFLELQNTTTGNNCVFNWTFTNSRTGEVIGETDI
;
A
#
# COMPACT_ATOMS: atom_id res chain seq x y z
N ASP A 1 42.20 -15.95 29.51
CA ASP A 1 41.21 -15.16 28.77
C ASP A 1 40.31 -14.49 29.78
N ASN A 2 40.19 -13.16 29.68
CA ASN A 2 39.37 -12.36 30.58
C ASN A 2 38.04 -11.96 29.91
N GLU A 3 37.64 -12.66 28.83
CA GLU A 3 36.42 -12.40 28.12
C GLU A 3 35.34 -13.42 28.51
N ILE A 4 34.14 -12.94 28.81
CA ILE A 4 32.94 -13.75 29.05
C ILE A 4 31.86 -13.36 28.06
N LEU A 5 31.16 -14.35 27.54
CA LEU A 5 29.98 -14.18 26.71
C LEU A 5 28.73 -14.46 27.53
N HIS A 6 27.76 -13.55 27.47
CA HIS A 6 26.47 -13.73 28.11
C HIS A 6 25.36 -13.33 27.13
N SER A 7 24.31 -14.15 27.00
CA SER A 7 23.15 -13.88 26.15
C SER A 7 21.94 -13.45 27.00
N TYR A 8 21.14 -12.58 26.43
CA TYR A 8 19.87 -12.14 27.02
C TYR A 8 18.73 -12.49 26.09
N ASP A 9 17.70 -13.16 26.60
CA ASP A 9 16.54 -13.61 25.82
C ASP A 9 15.34 -12.63 25.92
N MET A 10 15.48 -11.57 26.72
CA MET A 10 14.42 -10.59 26.96
C MET A 10 14.94 -9.17 26.77
N TYR A 11 14.19 -8.35 26.07
CA TYR A 11 14.48 -6.92 25.91
C TYR A 11 14.34 -6.14 27.22
N GLY A 12 14.87 -4.92 27.21
CA GLY A 12 14.85 -3.99 28.34
C GLY A 12 16.23 -3.72 28.92
N TYR A 13 16.26 -2.95 30.00
CA TYR A 13 17.50 -2.54 30.64
C TYR A 13 18.08 -3.65 31.54
N ARG A 14 19.40 -3.81 31.50
CA ARG A 14 20.17 -4.71 32.36
C ARG A 14 21.33 -3.98 32.91
N ASP A 15 21.62 -4.16 34.21
CA ASP A 15 22.79 -3.63 34.86
C ASP A 15 23.81 -4.76 35.06
N VAL A 16 25.01 -4.56 34.53
CA VAL A 16 26.12 -5.53 34.62
C VAL A 16 27.12 -5.05 35.65
N ILE A 17 27.50 -5.92 36.56
CA ILE A 17 28.44 -5.67 37.63
C ILE A 17 29.48 -6.78 37.59
N CYS A 18 30.77 -6.42 37.76
CA CYS A 18 31.86 -7.36 37.91
C CYS A 18 32.34 -7.35 39.36
N MET A 19 32.48 -8.54 39.97
CA MET A 19 33.05 -8.71 41.29
C MET A 19 34.32 -9.54 41.19
N ALA A 20 35.37 -9.07 41.80
CA ALA A 20 36.65 -9.79 41.89
C ALA A 20 36.98 -10.14 43.35
N GLN A 21 37.58 -11.31 43.56
CA GLN A 21 38.10 -11.71 44.86
C GLN A 21 39.50 -12.28 44.70
N SER A 22 40.45 -11.75 45.50
CA SER A 22 41.81 -12.25 45.54
C SER A 22 41.89 -13.60 46.29
N VAL A 23 42.99 -14.30 46.12
CA VAL A 23 43.28 -15.56 46.87
C VAL A 23 43.35 -15.38 48.37
N TYR A 24 43.56 -14.14 48.84
CA TYR A 24 43.60 -13.76 50.26
C TYR A 24 42.22 -13.33 50.78
N GLY A 25 41.15 -13.42 49.96
CA GLY A 25 39.76 -13.09 50.36
C GLY A 25 39.37 -11.62 50.20
N CYS A 26 40.28 -10.73 49.75
CA CYS A 26 39.94 -9.34 49.50
C CYS A 26 39.00 -9.25 48.28
N ARG A 27 37.93 -8.44 48.40
CA ARG A 27 36.90 -8.30 47.35
C ARG A 27 36.81 -6.86 46.91
N ASP A 28 36.50 -6.70 45.60
CA ASP A 28 36.14 -5.42 45.02
C ASP A 28 35.04 -5.64 43.98
N THR A 29 34.23 -4.59 43.73
CA THR A 29 33.08 -4.65 42.84
C THR A 29 33.09 -3.41 41.97
N SER A 30 32.89 -3.59 40.66
CA SER A 30 32.78 -2.48 39.71
C SER A 30 31.50 -1.68 39.96
N GLU A 31 31.46 -0.47 39.44
CA GLU A 31 30.20 0.23 39.23
C GLU A 31 29.31 -0.57 38.25
N ALA A 32 28.00 -0.38 38.37
CA ALA A 32 27.02 -0.99 37.45
C ALA A 32 27.08 -0.29 36.09
N THR A 33 27.23 -1.07 35.03
CA THR A 33 27.11 -0.58 33.65
C THR A 33 25.77 -0.99 33.12
N ARG A 34 24.94 -0.01 32.76
CA ARG A 34 23.63 -0.26 32.17
C ARG A 34 23.75 -0.52 30.66
N ILE A 35 23.15 -1.61 30.21
CA ILE A 35 22.96 -1.94 28.80
C ILE A 35 21.46 -1.96 28.47
N GLU A 36 21.12 -1.61 27.27
CA GLU A 36 19.76 -1.70 26.72
C GLU A 36 19.72 -2.80 25.67
N ILE A 37 18.77 -3.70 25.81
CA ILE A 37 18.50 -4.77 24.86
C ILE A 37 17.23 -4.40 24.13
N ILE A 38 17.35 -4.18 22.83
CA ILE A 38 16.27 -3.74 21.95
C ILE A 38 15.62 -4.98 21.32
N ASN A 39 14.30 -4.99 21.25
CA ASN A 39 13.54 -6.05 20.61
C ASN A 39 13.68 -5.98 19.07
N LEU A 40 13.46 -7.09 18.40
CA LEU A 40 13.26 -7.10 16.93
C LEU A 40 12.01 -6.28 16.57
N PRO A 41 11.98 -5.64 15.41
CA PRO A 41 10.78 -4.94 14.97
C PRO A 41 9.63 -5.96 14.81
N PRO A 42 8.41 -5.61 15.25
CA PRO A 42 7.25 -6.48 15.03
C PRO A 42 6.98 -6.63 13.53
N PRO A 43 6.45 -7.78 13.09
CA PRO A 43 6.04 -7.96 11.70
C PRO A 43 5.07 -6.85 11.29
N PRO A 44 5.37 -6.09 10.21
CA PRO A 44 4.44 -5.07 9.72
C PRO A 44 3.18 -5.71 9.16
N PHE A 45 2.06 -5.05 9.37
CA PHE A 45 0.78 -5.40 8.79
C PHE A 45 -0.06 -4.15 8.62
N PHE A 46 -0.75 -4.05 7.50
CA PHE A 46 -1.77 -3.05 7.23
C PHE A 46 -2.94 -3.70 6.49
N ASP A 47 -4.10 -3.15 6.67
CA ASP A 47 -5.31 -3.52 5.96
C ASP A 47 -5.66 -2.49 4.90
N VAL A 48 -6.42 -2.89 3.89
CA VAL A 48 -6.96 -2.01 2.85
C VAL A 48 -8.45 -2.26 2.69
N ASP A 49 -9.21 -1.20 2.50
CA ASP A 49 -10.67 -1.30 2.33
C ASP A 49 -11.05 -2.00 1.02
N THR A 50 -10.21 -1.87 -0.01
CA THR A 50 -10.44 -2.49 -1.31
C THR A 50 -9.12 -2.70 -2.07
N LEU A 51 -9.03 -3.82 -2.80
CA LEU A 51 -7.83 -4.20 -3.55
C LEU A 51 -7.90 -3.85 -5.04
N GLN A 52 -9.07 -3.46 -5.54
CA GLN A 52 -9.25 -3.15 -6.95
C GLN A 52 -10.40 -2.20 -7.20
N GLY A 53 -10.28 -1.38 -8.25
CA GLY A 53 -11.33 -0.44 -8.65
C GLY A 53 -11.01 0.28 -9.96
N CYS A 54 -12.01 1.01 -10.49
CA CYS A 54 -11.85 1.82 -11.69
C CYS A 54 -11.21 3.18 -11.35
N ALA A 55 -10.30 3.64 -12.19
CA ALA A 55 -9.66 4.95 -12.05
C ALA A 55 -10.66 6.12 -12.30
N PRO A 56 -10.56 7.25 -11.56
CA PRO A 56 -9.67 7.46 -10.43
C PRO A 56 -10.07 6.63 -9.21
N PHE A 57 -9.12 5.99 -8.56
CA PHE A 57 -9.36 5.01 -7.52
C PHE A 57 -8.66 5.41 -6.22
N GLU A 58 -9.40 5.48 -5.12
CA GLU A 58 -8.85 5.77 -3.80
C GLU A 58 -8.91 4.52 -2.92
N VAL A 59 -7.82 4.23 -2.25
CA VAL A 59 -7.66 3.10 -1.32
C VAL A 59 -7.38 3.65 0.07
N LEU A 60 -8.09 3.15 1.06
CA LEU A 60 -7.86 3.48 2.46
C LEU A 60 -6.94 2.43 3.10
N PHE A 61 -5.72 2.85 3.45
CA PHE A 61 -4.78 2.03 4.21
C PHE A 61 -5.01 2.22 5.70
N THR A 62 -5.11 1.13 6.44
CA THR A 62 -5.35 1.15 7.89
C THR A 62 -4.28 0.33 8.60
N VAL A 63 -3.64 0.92 9.60
CA VAL A 63 -2.65 0.28 10.48
C VAL A 63 -3.19 0.33 11.89
N ASP A 64 -3.09 -0.79 12.61
CA ASP A 64 -3.35 -0.80 14.05
C ASP A 64 -2.16 -0.18 14.81
N PRO A 65 -2.31 1.02 15.37
CA PRO A 65 -1.22 1.70 16.06
C PRO A 65 -0.83 0.98 17.36
N ASP A 66 -1.70 0.14 17.92
CA ASP A 66 -1.45 -0.56 19.18
C ASP A 66 -0.38 -1.64 19.01
N THR A 67 -0.23 -2.17 17.80
CA THR A 67 0.83 -3.13 17.45
C THR A 67 2.23 -2.58 17.69
N TYR A 68 2.43 -1.25 17.61
CA TYR A 68 3.74 -0.61 17.66
C TYR A 68 3.99 0.23 18.91
N LYS A 69 3.06 0.25 19.88
CA LYS A 69 3.12 1.15 21.05
C LYS A 69 4.30 0.91 21.97
N SER A 70 4.70 -0.34 22.19
CA SER A 70 5.73 -0.70 23.18
C SER A 70 7.13 -0.28 22.76
N ASP A 71 7.41 -0.25 21.45
CA ASP A 71 8.76 -0.05 20.90
C ASP A 71 8.85 1.14 19.95
N HIS A 72 7.83 2.01 19.94
CA HIS A 72 7.68 3.10 18.98
C HIS A 72 8.88 4.04 18.86
N ASN A 73 9.58 4.29 19.96
CA ASN A 73 10.74 5.19 19.98
C ASN A 73 11.97 4.68 19.21
N TYR A 74 12.01 3.38 18.91
CA TYR A 74 13.12 2.73 18.20
C TYR A 74 12.76 2.31 16.78
N LEU A 75 11.48 2.45 16.39
CA LEU A 75 10.99 2.02 15.08
C LEU A 75 11.01 3.16 14.08
N THR A 76 11.44 2.87 12.87
CA THR A 76 11.26 3.70 11.70
C THR A 76 10.28 3.01 10.74
N PHE A 77 9.42 3.82 10.11
CA PHE A 77 8.39 3.36 9.21
C PHE A 77 8.63 3.95 7.83
N HIS A 78 8.58 3.10 6.83
CA HIS A 78 8.71 3.51 5.44
C HIS A 78 7.60 2.88 4.61
N TRP A 79 6.83 3.73 3.91
CA TRP A 79 5.80 3.35 2.97
C TRP A 79 6.25 3.61 1.53
N ASP A 80 6.04 2.61 0.68
CA ASP A 80 6.10 2.74 -0.77
C ASP A 80 4.75 2.29 -1.32
N TYR A 81 3.99 3.20 -1.92
CA TYR A 81 2.64 2.90 -2.43
C TYR A 81 2.67 2.27 -3.83
N GLY A 82 3.86 2.07 -4.42
CA GLY A 82 4.04 1.45 -5.72
C GLY A 82 3.78 2.39 -6.91
N ASP A 83 3.22 3.58 -6.67
CA ASP A 83 2.97 4.61 -7.68
C ASP A 83 4.08 5.67 -7.77
N GLY A 84 5.21 5.42 -7.10
CA GLY A 84 6.34 6.33 -6.97
C GLY A 84 6.26 7.28 -5.78
N THR A 85 5.15 7.31 -5.05
CA THR A 85 5.03 8.09 -3.81
C THR A 85 5.42 7.27 -2.59
N LYS A 86 6.06 7.94 -1.62
CA LYS A 86 6.59 7.33 -0.39
C LYS A 86 6.34 8.24 0.80
N THR A 87 6.29 7.65 2.00
CA THR A 87 6.22 8.40 3.27
C THR A 87 6.92 7.63 4.39
N ASP A 88 7.49 8.35 5.36
CA ASP A 88 8.31 7.80 6.45
C ASP A 88 7.63 7.96 7.81
N THR A 89 6.31 7.98 7.85
CA THR A 89 5.55 8.15 9.09
C THR A 89 4.58 7.00 9.31
N LEU A 90 4.39 6.61 10.59
CA LEU A 90 3.28 5.74 10.96
C LEU A 90 2.01 6.60 11.05
N MET A 91 1.12 6.43 10.08
CA MET A 91 -0.21 7.02 10.10
C MET A 91 -1.24 5.89 10.23
N PRO A 92 -2.16 5.94 11.21
CA PRO A 92 -3.10 4.85 11.43
C PRO A 92 -4.11 4.69 10.29
N ILE A 93 -4.40 5.78 9.55
CA ILE A 93 -5.31 5.78 8.40
C ILE A 93 -4.74 6.71 7.34
N VAL A 94 -4.55 6.18 6.12
CA VAL A 94 -4.01 6.93 4.99
C VAL A 94 -4.91 6.73 3.77
N PRO A 95 -5.69 7.74 3.35
CA PRO A 95 -6.35 7.73 2.05
C PRO A 95 -5.29 7.95 0.96
N LYS A 96 -5.25 7.05 -0.01
CA LYS A 96 -4.28 7.07 -1.09
C LYS A 96 -4.99 7.03 -2.45
N PRO A 97 -5.00 8.12 -3.21
CA PRO A 97 -5.49 8.11 -4.58
C PRO A 97 -4.45 7.48 -5.52
N TYR A 98 -4.91 6.58 -6.36
CA TYR A 98 -4.15 6.03 -7.47
C TYR A 98 -4.57 6.69 -8.78
N PRO A 99 -3.62 7.11 -9.63
CA PRO A 99 -3.93 7.85 -10.84
C PRO A 99 -4.60 6.98 -11.91
N ALA A 100 -5.40 7.63 -12.76
CA ALA A 100 -5.88 7.00 -13.98
C ALA A 100 -4.73 6.75 -14.95
N GLY A 101 -4.60 5.51 -15.41
CA GLY A 101 -3.69 5.11 -16.49
C GLY A 101 -4.42 4.92 -17.82
N SER A 102 -3.67 4.76 -18.90
CA SER A 102 -4.22 4.36 -20.21
C SER A 102 -4.53 2.85 -20.29
N TRP A 103 -4.04 2.08 -19.30
CA TRP A 103 -4.15 0.62 -19.21
C TRP A 103 -4.39 0.22 -17.78
N ASP A 104 -4.96 -0.96 -17.57
CA ASP A 104 -5.06 -1.58 -16.26
C ASP A 104 -3.67 -1.71 -15.65
N THR A 105 -3.53 -1.25 -14.43
CA THR A 105 -2.22 -1.16 -13.76
C THR A 105 -2.29 -1.77 -12.38
N THR A 106 -1.25 -2.51 -12.03
CA THR A 106 -1.10 -3.11 -10.71
C THR A 106 0.01 -2.41 -9.95
N PHE A 107 -0.29 -1.97 -8.72
CA PHE A 107 0.64 -1.34 -7.81
C PHE A 107 0.93 -2.29 -6.64
N VAL A 108 2.18 -2.33 -6.19
CA VAL A 108 2.57 -3.07 -4.98
C VAL A 108 2.82 -2.06 -3.87
N ALA A 109 1.88 -1.98 -2.93
CA ALA A 109 2.05 -1.17 -1.74
C ALA A 109 2.83 -1.96 -0.69
N ARG A 110 3.88 -1.34 -0.15
CA ARG A 110 4.80 -1.93 0.82
C ARG A 110 4.92 -1.06 2.06
N MET A 111 4.79 -1.67 3.23
CA MET A 111 5.17 -1.09 4.50
C MET A 111 6.42 -1.78 5.02
N THR A 112 7.43 -1.00 5.38
CA THR A 112 8.68 -1.48 5.98
C THR A 112 8.80 -0.90 7.38
N VAL A 113 9.09 -1.76 8.35
CA VAL A 113 9.39 -1.38 9.74
C VAL A 113 10.81 -1.82 10.06
N SER A 114 11.61 -0.91 10.57
CA SER A 114 13.01 -1.19 10.91
C SER A 114 13.43 -0.57 12.22
N ASN A 115 14.44 -1.17 12.84
CA ASN A 115 15.20 -0.62 13.95
C ASN A 115 16.68 -1.00 13.79
N VAL A 116 17.49 -0.77 14.83
CA VAL A 116 18.93 -1.10 14.82
C VAL A 116 19.21 -2.60 14.72
N CYS A 117 18.22 -3.46 14.99
CA CYS A 117 18.38 -4.91 15.02
C CYS A 117 18.03 -5.57 13.69
N ASP A 118 16.96 -5.11 13.02
CA ASP A 118 16.43 -5.75 11.80
C ASP A 118 15.52 -4.82 10.99
N THR A 119 15.15 -5.29 9.79
CA THR A 119 14.20 -4.65 8.86
C THR A 119 13.23 -5.69 8.33
N VAL A 120 11.95 -5.46 8.51
CA VAL A 120 10.86 -6.35 8.07
C VAL A 120 9.86 -5.59 7.22
N SER A 121 9.26 -6.27 6.23
CA SER A 121 8.33 -5.65 5.29
C SER A 121 7.07 -6.51 5.09
N TYR A 122 5.97 -5.84 4.75
CA TYR A 122 4.72 -6.45 4.31
C TYR A 122 4.21 -5.76 3.05
N ASP A 123 3.74 -6.56 2.08
CA ASP A 123 3.29 -6.09 0.78
C ASP A 123 1.84 -6.46 0.52
N THR A 124 1.12 -5.61 -0.20
CA THR A 124 -0.16 -5.93 -0.81
C THR A 124 -0.23 -5.40 -2.23
N THR A 125 -1.09 -6.02 -3.05
CA THR A 125 -1.25 -5.69 -4.47
C THR A 125 -2.58 -4.99 -4.69
N ILE A 126 -2.56 -3.84 -5.39
CA ILE A 126 -3.72 -3.02 -5.71
C ILE A 126 -3.84 -2.96 -7.23
N THR A 127 -5.00 -3.32 -7.77
CA THR A 127 -5.28 -3.28 -9.21
C THR A 127 -6.20 -2.12 -9.55
N VAL A 128 -5.74 -1.24 -10.41
CA VAL A 128 -6.50 -0.09 -10.91
C VAL A 128 -6.85 -0.30 -12.36
N PHE A 129 -8.15 -0.44 -12.65
CA PHE A 129 -8.67 -0.59 -14.00
C PHE A 129 -8.75 0.77 -14.69
N SER A 130 -8.31 0.83 -15.95
CA SER A 130 -8.43 2.02 -16.76
C SER A 130 -9.90 2.28 -17.14
N ALA A 131 -10.35 3.52 -17.06
CA ALA A 131 -11.66 3.89 -17.58
C ALA A 131 -11.68 3.79 -19.11
N PRO A 132 -12.73 3.21 -19.72
CA PRO A 132 -12.84 3.17 -21.17
C PRO A 132 -13.00 4.59 -21.72
N LYS A 133 -12.33 4.87 -22.84
CA LYS A 133 -12.54 6.10 -23.60
C LYS A 133 -13.50 5.81 -24.74
N VAL A 134 -14.78 6.17 -24.51
CA VAL A 134 -15.86 5.89 -25.46
C VAL A 134 -15.72 6.79 -26.68
N SER A 135 -15.79 6.17 -27.87
CA SER A 135 -15.78 6.86 -29.15
C SER A 135 -16.40 5.98 -30.24
N PHE A 136 -17.02 6.61 -31.22
CA PHE A 136 -17.50 5.94 -32.42
C PHE A 136 -17.39 6.85 -33.65
N ALA A 137 -17.39 6.27 -34.82
CA ALA A 137 -17.42 6.96 -36.08
C ALA A 137 -18.68 6.62 -36.86
N LEU A 138 -19.22 7.62 -37.54
CA LEU A 138 -20.27 7.45 -38.57
C LEU A 138 -19.59 7.37 -39.93
N MET A 139 -20.01 6.43 -40.77
CA MET A 139 -19.46 6.33 -42.12
C MET A 139 -20.00 7.46 -43.03
N HIS A 140 -21.24 7.93 -42.76
CA HIS A 140 -21.86 9.04 -43.48
C HIS A 140 -22.65 9.93 -42.50
N GLU A 141 -22.61 11.26 -42.69
CA GLU A 141 -23.34 12.22 -41.85
C GLU A 141 -24.74 12.55 -42.37
N TRP A 142 -25.03 12.22 -43.62
CA TRP A 142 -26.32 12.46 -44.26
C TRP A 142 -26.62 11.37 -45.29
N GLU A 143 -27.85 10.90 -45.30
CA GLU A 143 -28.35 9.83 -46.16
C GLU A 143 -29.83 10.07 -46.49
N CYS A 144 -30.30 9.43 -47.58
CA CYS A 144 -31.71 9.47 -47.97
C CYS A 144 -32.51 8.35 -47.30
N SER A 145 -33.75 8.70 -46.86
CA SER A 145 -34.66 7.69 -46.27
C SER A 145 -35.22 6.74 -47.34
N PRO A 146 -35.34 5.43 -47.03
CA PRO A 146 -34.89 4.74 -45.80
C PRO A 146 -33.39 4.53 -45.76
N VAL A 147 -32.77 4.72 -44.56
CA VAL A 147 -31.32 4.65 -44.38
C VAL A 147 -30.96 3.55 -43.40
N PHE A 148 -29.87 2.85 -43.67
CA PHE A 148 -29.16 1.97 -42.73
C PHE A 148 -27.82 2.62 -42.39
N LEU A 149 -27.69 3.08 -41.14
CA LEU A 149 -26.46 3.69 -40.64
C LEU A 149 -25.46 2.63 -40.18
N GLU A 150 -24.24 2.71 -40.66
CA GLU A 150 -23.14 1.92 -40.15
C GLU A 150 -22.36 2.72 -39.10
N LEU A 151 -22.39 2.22 -37.88
CA LEU A 151 -21.69 2.81 -36.72
C LEU A 151 -20.46 1.98 -36.40
N GLN A 152 -19.29 2.58 -36.53
CA GLN A 152 -18.03 1.93 -36.15
C GLN A 152 -17.68 2.30 -34.73
N ASN A 153 -17.66 1.33 -33.81
CA ASN A 153 -17.17 1.54 -32.46
C ASN A 153 -15.62 1.70 -32.47
N THR A 154 -15.14 2.83 -32.00
CA THR A 154 -13.70 3.16 -31.88
C THR A 154 -13.26 3.34 -30.42
N THR A 155 -14.09 2.87 -29.48
CA THR A 155 -13.78 2.91 -28.04
C THR A 155 -12.50 2.17 -27.73
N THR A 156 -11.68 2.77 -26.85
CA THR A 156 -10.50 2.14 -26.27
C THR A 156 -10.76 1.78 -24.81
N GLY A 157 -10.36 0.58 -24.41
CA GLY A 157 -10.54 0.02 -23.06
C GLY A 157 -10.68 -1.50 -23.13
N ASN A 158 -10.55 -2.16 -21.99
CA ASN A 158 -10.63 -3.61 -21.89
C ASN A 158 -12.02 -4.04 -21.39
N ASN A 159 -12.54 -5.17 -21.92
CA ASN A 159 -13.75 -5.82 -21.43
C ASN A 159 -14.96 -4.89 -21.30
N CYS A 160 -15.20 -4.03 -22.31
CA CYS A 160 -16.31 -3.10 -22.32
C CYS A 160 -17.59 -3.78 -22.85
N VAL A 161 -18.72 -3.49 -22.21
CA VAL A 161 -20.06 -3.75 -22.73
C VAL A 161 -20.60 -2.43 -23.26
N PHE A 162 -21.26 -2.46 -24.41
CA PHE A 162 -21.75 -1.26 -25.10
C PHE A 162 -23.26 -1.25 -25.13
N ASN A 163 -23.85 -0.11 -24.79
CA ASN A 163 -25.25 0.20 -25.01
C ASN A 163 -25.35 1.39 -25.95
N TRP A 164 -26.19 1.25 -26.98
CA TRP A 164 -26.45 2.28 -27.98
C TRP A 164 -27.89 2.79 -27.83
N THR A 165 -28.04 4.09 -27.65
CA THR A 165 -29.34 4.73 -27.56
C THR A 165 -29.50 5.71 -28.71
N PHE A 166 -30.60 5.55 -29.49
CA PHE A 166 -30.95 6.44 -30.60
C PHE A 166 -32.10 7.33 -30.17
N THR A 167 -31.94 8.64 -30.28
CA THR A 167 -32.94 9.60 -29.86
C THR A 167 -33.36 10.51 -31.02
N ASN A 168 -34.62 10.91 -31.01
CA ASN A 168 -35.08 11.98 -31.89
C ASN A 168 -34.57 13.30 -31.36
N SER A 169 -33.69 13.99 -32.10
CA SER A 169 -33.05 15.25 -31.69
C SER A 169 -34.03 16.41 -31.45
N ARG A 170 -35.27 16.34 -31.99
CA ARG A 170 -36.29 17.37 -31.85
C ARG A 170 -37.18 17.15 -30.63
N THR A 171 -37.53 15.89 -30.34
CA THR A 171 -38.46 15.55 -29.24
C THR A 171 -37.73 15.02 -28.00
N GLY A 172 -36.48 14.57 -28.13
CA GLY A 172 -35.74 13.87 -27.08
C GLY A 172 -36.22 12.43 -26.82
N GLU A 173 -37.17 11.95 -27.63
CA GLU A 173 -37.73 10.60 -27.49
C GLU A 173 -36.70 9.53 -27.92
N VAL A 174 -36.57 8.46 -27.14
CA VAL A 174 -35.76 7.29 -27.48
C VAL A 174 -36.51 6.49 -28.57
N ILE A 175 -35.86 6.29 -29.72
CA ILE A 175 -36.40 5.61 -30.88
C ILE A 175 -35.79 4.23 -31.12
N GLY A 176 -34.75 3.89 -30.38
CA GLY A 176 -34.12 2.57 -30.44
C GLY A 176 -33.00 2.42 -29.41
N GLU A 177 -32.83 1.18 -28.92
CA GLU A 177 -31.74 0.77 -28.03
C GLU A 177 -31.20 -0.59 -28.48
N THR A 178 -29.92 -0.82 -28.33
CA THR A 178 -29.29 -2.13 -28.57
C THR A 178 -28.06 -2.30 -27.70
N ASP A 179 -27.89 -3.49 -27.13
CA ASP A 179 -26.74 -3.93 -26.35
C ASP A 179 -25.87 -4.85 -27.21
N ILE A 180 -24.54 -4.67 -27.13
CA ILE A 180 -23.55 -5.50 -27.82
C ILE A 180 -22.44 -5.88 -26.85
#